data_a7a434a5ddfc618041de82a043517a80
#
_entry.id   a7a434a5ddfc618041de82a043517a80
#
_cell.length_a   1.000
_cell.length_b   1.000
_cell.length_c   1.000
_cell.angle_alpha   90.00
_cell.angle_beta   90.00
_cell.angle_gamma   90.00
#
_symmetry.space_group_name_H-M   'P 1'
#
loop_
_entity.id
_entity.type
_entity.pdbx_description
1 polymer ?
#
loop_
_entity_poly.entity_id
_entity_poly.type
_entity_poly.pdbx_seq_one_letter_code
_entity_poly.pdbx_strand_id
1 'polypeptide(L)'
;MSDRRLTNIVKSLPASIPFVAPEEHERIVGQKFSARLGANENCYGPSPKVLEAIKNLSVDIWKYPDPTAHDLKKVLANFYNIPGENIVIGEGIDALLGYLVRLFVQVGDTVVTSNGSYPTFNYH
;
A
#
# COMPACT_ATOMS: atom_id res chain seq x y z
N MET A 1 3.56 -24.95 -18.70
CA MET A 1 3.92 -23.70 -19.40
C MET A 1 5.40 -23.43 -19.21
N SER A 2 6.12 -23.11 -20.28
CA SER A 2 7.58 -22.90 -20.22
C SER A 2 7.88 -21.63 -19.39
N ASP A 3 8.56 -21.83 -18.29
CA ASP A 3 8.99 -20.85 -17.28
C ASP A 3 10.11 -19.88 -17.75
N ARG A 4 10.32 -19.79 -19.07
CA ARG A 4 11.46 -19.09 -19.68
C ARG A 4 11.42 -17.56 -19.60
N ARG A 5 10.29 -16.96 -19.18
CA ARG A 5 10.10 -15.50 -19.17
C ARG A 5 10.18 -14.87 -17.80
N LEU A 6 10.27 -15.66 -16.73
CA LEU A 6 10.36 -15.16 -15.38
C LEU A 6 11.82 -14.95 -14.97
N THR A 7 12.08 -13.87 -14.24
CA THR A 7 13.39 -13.63 -13.63
C THR A 7 13.67 -14.65 -12.53
N ASN A 8 14.93 -14.86 -12.18
CA ASN A 8 15.29 -15.76 -11.10
C ASN A 8 14.72 -15.31 -9.76
N ILE A 9 14.62 -13.99 -9.52
CA ILE A 9 13.99 -13.42 -8.33
C ILE A 9 12.53 -13.86 -8.25
N VAL A 10 11.76 -13.67 -9.32
CA VAL A 10 10.34 -14.06 -9.34
C VAL A 10 10.16 -15.57 -9.15
N LYS A 11 11.06 -16.38 -9.69
CA LYS A 11 11.04 -17.85 -9.49
C LYS A 11 11.32 -18.27 -8.05
N SER A 12 12.08 -17.50 -7.31
CA SER A 12 12.41 -17.78 -5.91
C SER A 12 11.36 -17.28 -4.92
N LEU A 13 10.41 -16.44 -5.35
CA LEU A 13 9.35 -15.95 -4.48
C LEU A 13 8.40 -17.09 -4.07
N PRO A 14 7.88 -17.07 -2.82
CA PRO A 14 6.87 -18.03 -2.40
C PRO A 14 5.60 -17.87 -3.26
N ALA A 15 4.91 -18.98 -3.51
CA ALA A 15 3.64 -18.97 -4.24
C ALA A 15 2.48 -18.33 -3.44
N SER A 16 2.69 -18.09 -2.16
CA SER A 16 1.71 -17.45 -1.29
C SER A 16 1.84 -15.94 -1.32
N ILE A 17 0.70 -15.25 -1.30
CA ILE A 17 0.64 -13.80 -1.12
C ILE A 17 0.74 -13.44 0.36
N PRO A 18 1.42 -12.33 0.73
CA PRO A 18 1.65 -11.96 2.13
C PRO A 18 0.38 -11.49 2.85
N PHE A 19 -0.64 -11.10 2.13
CA PHE A 19 -1.91 -10.64 2.69
C PHE A 19 -3.08 -11.35 2.01
N VAL A 20 -3.92 -11.97 2.82
CA VAL A 20 -5.18 -12.59 2.38
C VAL A 20 -6.34 -11.74 2.88
N ALA A 21 -7.12 -11.22 1.95
CA ALA A 21 -8.25 -10.34 2.27
C ALA A 21 -9.35 -11.11 3.05
N PRO A 22 -10.08 -10.42 3.96
CA PRO A 22 -11.21 -11.02 4.68
C PRO A 22 -12.23 -11.69 3.77
N GLU A 23 -12.48 -11.15 2.59
CA GLU A 23 -13.40 -11.69 1.60
C GLU A 23 -12.99 -13.07 1.09
N GLU A 24 -11.70 -13.36 1.01
CA GLU A 24 -11.22 -14.67 0.64
C GLU A 24 -11.43 -15.67 1.77
N HIS A 25 -11.16 -15.29 3.00
CA HIS A 25 -11.49 -16.10 4.17
C HIS A 25 -12.99 -16.39 4.27
N GLU A 26 -13.84 -15.38 4.05
CA GLU A 26 -15.29 -15.56 4.00
C GLU A 26 -15.72 -16.58 2.94
N ARG A 27 -15.09 -16.53 1.75
CA ARG A 27 -15.35 -17.53 0.69
C ARG A 27 -14.94 -18.94 1.08
N ILE A 28 -13.79 -19.08 1.75
CA ILE A 28 -13.29 -20.38 2.21
C ILE A 28 -14.21 -20.97 3.30
N VAL A 29 -14.63 -20.12 4.25
CA VAL A 29 -15.49 -20.53 5.37
C VAL A 29 -16.96 -20.68 4.96
N GLY A 30 -17.37 -20.03 3.86
CA GLY A 30 -18.75 -20.08 3.36
C GLY A 30 -19.72 -19.17 4.09
N GLN A 31 -19.23 -18.24 4.91
CA GLN A 31 -20.08 -17.28 5.64
C GLN A 31 -19.40 -15.92 5.82
N LYS A 32 -20.22 -14.89 6.00
CA LYS A 32 -19.74 -13.54 6.31
C LYS A 32 -19.26 -13.42 7.75
N PHE A 33 -18.23 -12.64 7.99
CA PHE A 33 -17.80 -12.31 9.33
C PHE A 33 -18.81 -11.39 10.02
N SER A 34 -19.04 -11.65 11.32
CA SER A 34 -19.91 -10.80 12.14
C SER A 34 -19.28 -9.43 12.44
N ALA A 35 -17.96 -9.35 12.42
CA ALA A 35 -17.20 -8.11 12.63
C ALA A 35 -15.93 -8.14 11.77
N ARG A 36 -15.56 -6.96 11.24
CA ARG A 36 -14.36 -6.75 10.44
C ARG A 36 -13.41 -5.86 11.24
N LEU A 37 -12.45 -6.47 11.93
CA LEU A 37 -11.54 -5.80 12.87
C LEU A 37 -10.07 -5.92 12.46
N GLY A 38 -9.80 -6.51 11.29
CA GLY A 38 -8.45 -6.72 10.76
C GLY A 38 -8.02 -5.62 9.78
N ALA A 39 -6.78 -5.76 9.29
CA ALA A 39 -6.20 -4.93 8.22
C ALA A 39 -6.09 -3.42 8.55
N ASN A 40 -6.17 -3.04 9.82
CA ASN A 40 -6.13 -1.62 10.27
C ASN A 40 -7.16 -0.72 9.58
N GLU A 41 -8.29 -1.28 9.16
CA GLU A 41 -9.37 -0.52 8.55
C GLU A 41 -10.11 0.32 9.59
N ASN A 42 -10.52 1.52 9.18
CA ASN A 42 -11.38 2.36 10.02
C ASN A 42 -12.84 1.90 9.93
N CYS A 43 -13.29 1.11 10.90
CA CYS A 43 -14.65 0.58 10.94
C CYS A 43 -15.76 1.65 11.08
N TYR A 44 -15.42 2.87 11.46
CA TYR A 44 -16.37 4.00 11.50
C TYR A 44 -16.62 4.62 10.12
N GLY A 45 -15.85 4.20 9.10
CA GLY A 45 -15.96 4.73 7.75
C GLY A 45 -15.32 6.10 7.56
N PRO A 46 -15.43 6.68 6.36
CA PRO A 46 -14.88 8.00 6.04
C PRO A 46 -15.70 9.12 6.66
N SER A 47 -15.06 10.28 6.89
CA SER A 47 -15.79 11.45 7.36
C SER A 47 -16.81 11.95 6.32
N PRO A 48 -17.93 12.58 6.74
CA PRO A 48 -18.89 13.17 5.82
C PRO A 48 -18.27 14.17 4.83
N LYS A 49 -17.27 14.94 5.28
CA LYS A 49 -16.52 15.88 4.41
C LYS A 49 -15.76 15.19 3.30
N VAL A 50 -15.19 14.00 3.57
CA VAL A 50 -14.50 13.20 2.56
C VAL A 50 -15.51 12.68 1.52
N LEU A 51 -16.66 12.19 1.96
CA LEU A 51 -17.72 11.71 1.06
C LEU A 51 -18.21 12.83 0.14
N GLU A 52 -18.42 14.03 0.68
CA GLU A 52 -18.81 15.20 -0.09
C GLU A 52 -17.73 15.60 -1.10
N ALA A 53 -16.47 15.63 -0.69
CA ALA A 53 -15.35 15.94 -1.58
C ALA A 53 -15.26 14.94 -2.75
N ILE A 54 -15.36 13.63 -2.47
CA ILE A 54 -15.37 12.59 -3.51
C ILE A 54 -16.53 12.79 -4.49
N LYS A 55 -17.74 13.08 -3.98
CA LYS A 55 -18.91 13.34 -4.81
C LYS A 55 -18.69 14.54 -5.74
N ASN A 56 -18.13 15.63 -5.23
CA ASN A 56 -17.89 16.84 -6.01
C ASN A 56 -16.78 16.66 -7.04
N LEU A 57 -15.76 15.83 -6.74
CA LEU A 57 -14.65 15.54 -7.65
C LEU A 57 -14.94 14.41 -8.64
N SER A 58 -16.06 13.71 -8.50
CA SER A 58 -16.38 12.54 -9.33
C SER A 58 -16.43 12.84 -10.83
N VAL A 59 -16.75 14.06 -11.22
CA VAL A 59 -16.77 14.51 -12.64
C VAL A 59 -15.37 14.62 -13.25
N ASP A 60 -14.35 14.69 -12.43
CA ASP A 60 -12.95 14.88 -12.82
C ASP A 60 -12.08 13.62 -12.71
N ILE A 61 -12.64 12.49 -12.26
CA ILE A 61 -11.87 11.23 -12.05
C ILE A 61 -11.26 10.66 -13.33
N TRP A 62 -11.67 11.13 -14.49
CA TRP A 62 -11.10 10.74 -15.79
C TRP A 62 -9.73 11.39 -16.06
N LYS A 63 -9.36 12.42 -15.30
CA LYS A 63 -8.08 13.11 -15.43
C LYS A 63 -6.97 12.31 -14.76
N TYR A 64 -5.78 12.35 -15.34
CA TYR A 64 -4.59 11.87 -14.63
C TYR A 64 -4.33 12.74 -13.40
N PRO A 65 -3.93 12.14 -12.29
CA PRO A 65 -3.52 12.91 -11.12
C PRO A 65 -2.24 13.70 -11.39
N ASP A 66 -2.00 14.75 -10.61
CA ASP A 66 -0.72 15.45 -10.62
C ASP A 66 0.41 14.49 -10.19
N PRO A 67 1.39 14.18 -11.06
CA PRO A 67 2.45 13.23 -10.74
C PRO A 67 3.38 13.72 -9.62
N THR A 68 3.38 15.01 -9.33
CA THR A 68 4.16 15.61 -8.23
C THR A 68 3.40 15.62 -6.91
N ALA A 69 2.09 15.41 -6.93
CA ALA A 69 1.19 15.51 -5.77
C ALA A 69 1.39 16.85 -5.01
N HIS A 70 1.60 17.96 -5.74
CA HIS A 70 2.01 19.25 -5.19
C HIS A 70 1.10 19.72 -4.05
N ASP A 71 -0.20 19.79 -4.30
CA ASP A 71 -1.17 20.32 -3.33
C ASP A 71 -1.25 19.42 -2.08
N LEU A 72 -1.23 18.10 -2.26
CA LEU A 72 -1.22 17.15 -1.15
C LEU A 72 0.05 17.30 -0.30
N LYS A 73 1.22 17.39 -0.94
CA LYS A 73 2.50 17.61 -0.23
C LYS A 73 2.49 18.94 0.54
N LYS A 74 1.96 19.99 -0.05
CA LYS A 74 1.84 21.29 0.62
C LYS A 74 0.98 21.22 1.88
N VAL A 75 -0.17 20.55 1.81
CA VAL A 75 -1.05 20.37 2.98
C VAL A 75 -0.37 19.54 4.06
N LEU A 76 0.27 18.42 3.68
CA LEU A 76 0.98 17.55 4.62
C LEU A 76 2.20 18.25 5.24
N ALA A 77 2.97 18.99 4.45
CA ALA A 77 4.10 19.77 4.93
C ALA A 77 3.68 20.76 6.02
N ASN A 78 2.59 21.48 5.79
CA ASN A 78 2.03 22.43 6.76
C ASN A 78 1.51 21.69 8.01
N PHE A 79 0.82 20.57 7.83
CA PHE A 79 0.23 19.80 8.94
C PHE A 79 1.30 19.19 9.86
N TYR A 80 2.35 18.63 9.27
CA TYR A 80 3.44 18.00 10.04
C TYR A 80 4.58 18.97 10.38
N ASN A 81 4.54 20.19 9.89
CA ASN A 81 5.61 21.20 10.04
C ASN A 81 6.98 20.67 9.58
N ILE A 82 7.01 20.09 8.38
CA ILE A 82 8.21 19.58 7.72
C ILE A 82 8.30 20.12 6.28
N PRO A 83 9.51 20.23 5.70
CA PRO A 83 9.65 20.61 4.30
C PRO A 83 8.97 19.64 3.34
N GLY A 84 8.34 20.15 2.27
CA GLY A 84 7.63 19.32 1.29
C GLY A 84 8.53 18.36 0.53
N GLU A 85 9.81 18.69 0.36
CA GLU A 85 10.84 17.81 -0.21
C GLU A 85 11.13 16.57 0.63
N ASN A 86 10.77 16.57 1.90
CA ASN A 86 10.90 15.43 2.79
C ASN A 86 9.67 14.49 2.76
N ILE A 87 8.71 14.76 1.87
CA ILE A 87 7.49 13.98 1.72
C ILE A 87 7.50 13.25 0.39
N VAL A 88 7.37 11.93 0.44
CA VAL A 88 7.18 11.07 -0.73
C VAL A 88 5.75 10.53 -0.70
N ILE A 89 5.05 10.66 -1.81
CA ILE A 89 3.70 10.12 -2.01
C ILE A 89 3.80 8.91 -2.94
N GLY A 90 3.07 7.85 -2.62
CA GLY A 90 3.01 6.62 -3.43
C GLY A 90 1.68 5.90 -3.29
N GLU A 91 1.56 4.77 -3.95
CA GLU A 91 0.35 3.94 -4.02
C GLU A 91 0.17 3.08 -2.76
N GLY A 92 0.20 3.72 -1.61
CA GLY A 92 0.13 3.08 -0.30
C GLY A 92 1.49 2.66 0.23
N ILE A 93 1.48 2.13 1.46
CA ILE A 93 2.71 1.77 2.18
C ILE A 93 3.48 0.64 1.47
N ASP A 94 2.81 -0.30 0.83
CA ASP A 94 3.46 -1.41 0.14
C ASP A 94 4.35 -0.94 -1.00
N ALA A 95 3.85 -0.02 -1.84
CA ALA A 95 4.65 0.57 -2.91
C ALA A 95 5.84 1.35 -2.35
N LEU A 96 5.64 2.12 -1.29
CA LEU A 96 6.71 2.89 -0.65
C LEU A 96 7.79 2.00 -0.06
N LEU A 97 7.44 0.88 0.57
CA LEU A 97 8.39 -0.11 1.07
C LEU A 97 9.17 -0.75 -0.08
N GLY A 98 8.50 -1.09 -1.18
CA GLY A 98 9.15 -1.58 -2.39
C GLY A 98 10.13 -0.59 -3.00
N TYR A 99 9.81 0.71 -2.99
CA TYR A 99 10.74 1.76 -3.44
C TYR A 99 11.96 1.87 -2.52
N LEU A 100 11.78 1.79 -1.20
CA LEU A 100 12.90 1.80 -0.25
C LEU A 100 13.84 0.63 -0.50
N VAL A 101 13.32 -0.58 -0.68
CA VAL A 101 14.16 -1.74 -0.99
C VAL A 101 14.94 -1.52 -2.28
N ARG A 102 14.29 -1.08 -3.35
CA ARG A 102 14.96 -0.83 -4.64
C ARG A 102 16.02 0.27 -4.60
N LEU A 103 15.84 1.26 -3.73
CA LEU A 103 16.77 2.39 -3.63
C LEU A 103 17.98 2.07 -2.76
N PHE A 104 17.83 1.26 -1.72
CA PHE A 104 18.83 1.14 -0.68
C PHE A 104 19.38 -0.28 -0.48
N VAL A 105 18.79 -1.31 -1.11
CA VAL A 105 19.15 -2.71 -0.85
C VAL A 105 19.63 -3.38 -2.14
N GLN A 106 20.80 -4.01 -2.08
CA GLN A 106 21.36 -4.80 -3.16
C GLN A 106 21.34 -6.30 -2.81
N VAL A 107 21.53 -7.15 -3.82
CA VAL A 107 21.66 -8.60 -3.59
C VAL A 107 22.88 -8.87 -2.69
N GLY A 108 22.64 -9.54 -1.58
CA GLY A 108 23.65 -9.84 -0.56
C GLY A 108 23.65 -8.90 0.64
N ASP A 109 22.93 -7.79 0.59
CA ASP A 109 22.78 -6.92 1.76
C ASP A 109 21.91 -7.57 2.84
N THR A 110 22.13 -7.14 4.08
CA THR A 110 21.33 -7.58 5.22
C THR A 110 20.39 -6.47 5.66
N VAL A 111 19.09 -6.75 5.65
CA VAL A 111 18.06 -5.86 6.18
C VAL A 111 17.58 -6.40 7.52
N VAL A 112 17.58 -5.55 8.55
CA VAL A 112 17.13 -5.92 9.90
C VAL A 112 15.75 -5.33 10.14
N THR A 113 14.83 -6.18 10.59
CA THR A 113 13.47 -5.80 10.94
C THR A 113 13.03 -6.50 12.23
N SER A 114 11.95 -6.05 12.86
CA SER A 114 11.40 -6.69 14.05
C SER A 114 10.66 -7.99 13.69
N ASN A 115 10.71 -8.97 14.58
CA ASN A 115 9.84 -10.14 14.47
C ASN A 115 8.38 -9.69 14.65
N GLY A 116 7.52 -9.97 13.68
CA GLY A 116 6.13 -9.46 13.67
C GLY A 116 5.98 -8.08 13.02
N SER A 117 6.97 -7.60 12.28
CA SER A 117 6.85 -6.42 11.42
C SER A 117 5.82 -6.65 10.31
N TYR A 118 5.53 -5.58 9.59
CA TYR A 118 4.57 -5.62 8.49
C TYR A 118 5.00 -6.64 7.41
N PRO A 119 4.20 -7.69 7.13
CA PRO A 119 4.64 -8.85 6.35
C PRO A 119 5.10 -8.52 4.94
N THR A 120 4.50 -7.52 4.29
CA THR A 120 4.83 -7.15 2.90
C THR A 120 6.24 -6.55 2.77
N PHE A 121 6.81 -6.00 3.84
CA PHE A 121 8.19 -5.55 3.83
C PHE A 121 9.17 -6.72 3.58
N ASN A 122 8.93 -7.86 4.23
CA ASN A 122 9.74 -9.06 4.02
C ASN A 122 9.55 -9.64 2.60
N TYR A 123 8.42 -9.35 1.96
CA TYR A 123 8.13 -9.81 0.60
C TYR A 123 8.92 -9.04 -0.45
N HIS A 124 9.14 -7.74 -0.26
CA HIS A 124 9.96 -6.93 -1.15
C HIS A 124 11.44 -7.23 -1.04
#